data_bab10cd4fb702ae32286770dbfd7733e
#
_entry.id   bab10cd4fb702ae32286770dbfd7733e
#
_cell.length_a   1.000
_cell.length_b   1.000
_cell.length_c   1.000
_cell.angle_alpha   90.00
_cell.angle_beta   90.00
_cell.angle_gamma   90.00
#
_symmetry.space_group_name_H-M   'P 1'
#
loop_
_entity.id
_entity.type
_entity.pdbx_description
1 polymer ?
#
loop_
_entity_poly.entity_id
_entity_poly.type
_entity_poly.pdbx_seq_one_letter_code
_entity_poly.pdbx_strand_id
1 'polypeptide(L)'
;MKINKYELDVFKKASLCRNFELEVRNNLENNNIKFPVYLSVGQEYIPSSIAVITSNLNVKPLIFAQHRCHSVYLSFGGNIVDLIDELLGKKTGC
;
A
#
# COMPACT_ATOMS: atom_id res chain seq x y z
N MET A 1 9.91 -20.41 -17.47
CA MET A 1 9.39 -19.05 -17.62
C MET A 1 10.33 -18.07 -16.93
N LYS A 2 10.77 -17.04 -17.64
CA LYS A 2 11.63 -16.02 -17.08
C LYS A 2 10.78 -14.82 -16.64
N ILE A 3 10.91 -14.44 -15.37
CA ILE A 3 10.29 -13.23 -14.85
C ILE A 3 11.33 -12.12 -14.94
N ASN A 4 11.02 -11.00 -15.60
CA ASN A 4 11.95 -9.88 -15.69
C ASN A 4 11.96 -9.06 -14.39
N LYS A 5 12.94 -8.17 -14.26
CA LYS A 5 13.08 -7.37 -13.05
C LYS A 5 11.87 -6.49 -12.77
N TYR A 6 11.27 -5.92 -13.82
CA TYR A 6 10.08 -5.08 -13.69
C TYR A 6 8.93 -5.88 -13.05
N GLU A 7 8.65 -7.05 -13.60
CA GLU A 7 7.57 -7.91 -13.09
C GLU A 7 7.83 -8.32 -11.64
N LEU A 8 9.08 -8.63 -11.31
CA LEU A 8 9.46 -9.00 -9.95
C LEU A 8 9.27 -7.83 -8.98
N ASP A 9 9.69 -6.63 -9.37
CA ASP A 9 9.54 -5.43 -8.53
C ASP A 9 8.07 -5.10 -8.28
N VAL A 10 7.23 -5.21 -9.32
CA VAL A 10 5.78 -5.02 -9.18
C VAL A 10 5.19 -6.07 -8.24
N PHE A 11 5.57 -7.33 -8.40
CA PHE A 11 5.10 -8.41 -7.56
C PHE A 11 5.46 -8.19 -6.09
N LYS A 12 6.69 -7.76 -5.83
CA LYS A 12 7.13 -7.48 -4.46
C LYS A 12 6.30 -6.37 -3.81
N LYS A 13 6.09 -5.27 -4.52
CA LYS A 13 5.28 -4.15 -4.01
C LYS A 13 3.82 -4.57 -3.81
N ALA A 14 3.24 -5.24 -4.77
CA ALA A 14 1.86 -5.70 -4.68
C ALA A 14 1.67 -6.71 -3.54
N SER A 15 2.63 -7.59 -3.33
CA SER A 15 2.60 -8.57 -2.23
C SER A 15 2.69 -7.88 -0.88
N LEU A 16 3.55 -6.88 -0.73
CA LEU A 16 3.62 -6.08 0.49
C LEU A 16 2.28 -5.42 0.79
N CYS A 17 1.68 -4.80 -0.21
CA CYS A 17 0.37 -4.15 -0.06
C CYS A 17 -0.72 -5.16 0.30
N ARG A 18 -0.76 -6.32 -0.36
CA ARG A 18 -1.74 -7.37 -0.09
C ARG A 18 -1.60 -7.86 1.35
N ASN A 19 -0.39 -8.16 1.78
CA ASN A 19 -0.16 -8.66 3.13
C ASN A 19 -0.52 -7.62 4.18
N PHE A 20 -0.22 -6.35 3.93
CA PHE A 20 -0.62 -5.27 4.81
C PHE A 20 -2.14 -5.18 4.93
N GLU A 21 -2.85 -5.18 3.81
CA GLU A 21 -4.32 -5.08 3.81
C GLU A 21 -4.99 -6.27 4.48
N LEU A 22 -4.46 -7.47 4.30
CA LEU A 22 -4.99 -8.66 4.97
C LEU A 22 -4.80 -8.57 6.49
N GLU A 23 -3.68 -8.02 6.95
CA GLU A 23 -3.44 -7.80 8.37
C GLU A 23 -4.36 -6.71 8.92
N VAL A 24 -4.62 -5.66 8.15
CA VAL A 24 -5.59 -4.62 8.51
C VAL A 24 -6.97 -5.24 8.67
N ARG A 25 -7.38 -6.09 7.73
CA ARG A 25 -8.67 -6.79 7.82
C ARG A 25 -8.77 -7.63 9.10
N ASN A 26 -7.70 -8.34 9.43
CA ASN A 26 -7.64 -9.13 10.65
C ASN A 26 -7.83 -8.26 11.90
N ASN A 27 -7.19 -7.09 11.93
CA ASN A 27 -7.31 -6.16 13.06
C ASN A 27 -8.68 -5.48 13.11
N LEU A 28 -9.34 -5.27 11.98
CA LEU A 28 -10.73 -4.81 11.96
C LEU A 28 -11.66 -5.86 12.56
N GLU A 29 -11.51 -7.12 12.18
CA GLU A 29 -12.31 -8.24 12.69
C GLU A 29 -12.10 -8.43 14.18
N ASN A 30 -10.91 -8.18 14.69
CA ASN A 30 -10.56 -8.29 16.11
C ASN A 30 -10.80 -7.01 16.91
N ASN A 31 -11.44 -6.01 16.32
CA ASN A 31 -11.77 -4.72 16.96
C ASN A 31 -10.56 -3.93 17.45
N ASN A 32 -9.39 -4.14 16.87
CA ASN A 32 -8.19 -3.33 17.16
C ASN A 32 -8.21 -1.99 16.44
N ILE A 33 -8.88 -1.92 15.29
CA ILE A 33 -9.11 -0.69 14.54
C ILE A 33 -10.55 -0.27 14.77
N LYS A 34 -10.77 0.98 15.23
CA LYS A 34 -12.04 1.45 15.77
C LYS A 34 -12.89 2.27 14.81
N PHE A 35 -12.44 2.46 13.58
CA PHE A 35 -13.17 3.25 12.59
C PHE A 35 -13.27 2.48 11.27
N PRO A 36 -14.22 2.86 10.39
CA PRO A 36 -14.38 2.18 9.10
C PRO A 36 -13.13 2.36 8.23
N VAL A 37 -12.69 1.28 7.61
CA VAL A 37 -11.56 1.28 6.69
C VAL A 37 -11.99 0.57 5.41
N TYR A 38 -11.69 1.19 4.28
CA TYR A 38 -11.93 0.59 2.97
C TYR A 38 -10.63 0.03 2.41
N LEU A 39 -10.58 -1.30 2.27
CA LEU A 39 -9.38 -2.01 1.87
C LEU A 39 -9.19 -1.96 0.36
N SER A 40 -7.94 -2.05 -0.07
CA SER A 40 -7.55 -2.10 -1.48
C SER A 40 -7.21 -3.52 -1.95
N VAL A 41 -7.70 -4.55 -1.26
CA VAL A 41 -7.48 -5.96 -1.64
C VAL A 41 -8.01 -6.20 -3.05
N GLY A 42 -7.16 -6.71 -3.93
CA GLY A 42 -7.48 -6.93 -5.34
C GLY A 42 -7.12 -5.75 -6.24
N GLN A 43 -6.74 -4.61 -5.69
CA GLN A 43 -6.41 -3.40 -6.45
C GLN A 43 -4.93 -2.99 -6.31
N GLU A 44 -4.11 -3.80 -5.66
CA GLU A 44 -2.71 -3.47 -5.38
C GLU A 44 -1.83 -3.38 -6.63
N TYR A 45 -2.19 -4.11 -7.66
CA TYR A 45 -1.34 -4.21 -8.85
C TYR A 45 -1.23 -2.89 -9.59
N ILE A 46 -2.30 -2.11 -9.64
CA ILE A 46 -2.33 -0.83 -10.36
C ILE A 46 -1.33 0.17 -9.76
N PRO A 47 -1.42 0.55 -8.47
CA PRO A 47 -0.46 1.48 -7.89
C PRO A 47 0.96 0.93 -7.88
N SER A 48 1.13 -0.37 -7.67
CA SER A 48 2.45 -0.99 -7.68
C SER A 48 3.11 -0.89 -9.05
N SER A 49 2.36 -1.13 -10.13
CA SER A 49 2.86 -1.02 -11.50
C SER A 49 3.26 0.42 -11.83
N ILE A 50 2.42 1.39 -11.50
CA ILE A 50 2.70 2.80 -11.76
C ILE A 50 3.92 3.25 -10.96
N ALA A 51 4.04 2.84 -9.70
CA ALA A 51 5.18 3.18 -8.85
C ALA A 51 6.50 2.66 -9.44
N VAL A 52 6.52 1.42 -9.92
CA VAL A 52 7.72 0.84 -10.54
C VAL A 52 8.07 1.56 -11.84
N ILE A 53 7.07 1.86 -12.68
CA ILE A 53 7.29 2.56 -13.95
C ILE A 53 7.88 3.96 -13.69
N THR A 54 7.29 4.74 -12.80
CA THR A 54 7.76 6.10 -12.51
C THR A 54 9.14 6.10 -11.88
N SER A 55 9.44 5.11 -11.03
CA SER A 55 10.78 4.93 -10.46
C SER A 55 11.81 4.65 -11.55
N ASN A 56 11.48 3.77 -12.51
CA ASN A 56 12.41 3.44 -13.60
C ASN A 56 12.61 4.60 -14.56
N LEU A 57 11.64 5.50 -14.67
CA LEU A 57 11.76 6.72 -15.50
C LEU A 57 12.44 7.87 -14.76
N ASN A 58 12.84 7.64 -13.49
CA ASN A 58 13.46 8.66 -12.65
C ASN A 58 12.57 9.90 -12.48
N VAL A 59 11.27 9.69 -12.35
CA VAL A 59 10.27 10.74 -12.18
C VAL A 59 9.83 10.76 -10.72
N LYS A 60 9.64 11.94 -10.14
CA LYS A 60 9.04 12.12 -8.81
C LYS A 60 7.59 12.56 -8.98
N PRO A 61 6.62 11.65 -8.99
CA PRO A 61 5.23 12.01 -9.18
C PRO A 61 4.64 12.68 -7.95
N LEU A 62 3.70 13.59 -8.18
CA LEU A 62 2.81 14.07 -7.13
C LEU A 62 1.55 13.21 -7.18
N ILE A 63 1.19 12.64 -6.03
CA ILE A 63 0.11 11.65 -5.95
C ILE A 63 -1.05 12.23 -5.14
N PHE A 64 -2.24 12.19 -5.71
CA PHE A 64 -3.48 12.50 -5.02
C PHE A 64 -4.32 11.24 -5.03
N ALA A 65 -4.70 10.75 -3.85
CA ALA A 65 -5.48 9.53 -3.74
C ALA A 65 -6.56 9.70 -2.68
N GLN A 66 -7.68 9.03 -2.88
CA GLN A 66 -8.81 9.05 -1.96
C GLN A 66 -9.44 7.67 -1.94
N HIS A 67 -9.80 7.21 -0.75
CA HIS A 67 -10.38 5.89 -0.51
C HIS A 67 -9.48 4.75 -1.02
N ARG A 68 -9.47 3.63 -0.30
CA ARG A 68 -8.71 2.43 -0.69
C ARG A 68 -7.28 2.74 -1.13
N CYS A 69 -6.63 3.71 -0.46
CA CYS A 69 -5.37 4.27 -0.92
C CYS A 69 -4.14 3.77 -0.15
N HIS A 70 -4.27 2.75 0.70
CA HIS A 70 -3.12 2.18 1.42
C HIS A 70 -2.07 1.65 0.45
N SER A 71 -2.51 0.96 -0.62
CA SER A 71 -1.59 0.45 -1.64
C SER A 71 -0.89 1.57 -2.39
N VAL A 72 -1.58 2.68 -2.64
CA VAL A 72 -0.97 3.86 -3.25
C VAL A 72 0.11 4.42 -2.33
N TYR A 73 -0.21 4.63 -1.06
CA TYR A 73 0.73 5.16 -0.07
C TYR A 73 1.98 4.29 0.04
N LEU A 74 1.79 2.97 0.19
CA LEU A 74 2.91 2.03 0.36
C LEU A 74 3.72 1.86 -0.91
N SER A 75 3.06 1.81 -2.08
CA SER A 75 3.75 1.61 -3.37
C SER A 75 4.67 2.76 -3.71
N PHE A 76 4.30 3.99 -3.34
CA PHE A 76 5.11 5.19 -3.61
C PHE A 76 6.04 5.57 -2.45
N GLY A 77 6.32 4.64 -1.54
CA GLY A 77 7.35 4.79 -0.53
C GLY A 77 6.88 5.35 0.81
N GLY A 78 5.58 5.35 1.08
CA GLY A 78 5.06 5.74 2.38
C GLY A 78 5.57 4.83 3.49
N ASN A 79 5.75 5.39 4.68
CA ASN A 79 6.27 4.67 5.83
C ASN A 79 5.19 3.77 6.42
N ILE A 80 5.44 2.47 6.48
CA ILE A 80 4.47 1.48 6.95
C ILE A 80 4.14 1.66 8.43
N VAL A 81 5.10 2.07 9.24
CA VAL A 81 4.87 2.29 10.69
C VAL A 81 3.95 3.47 10.90
N ASP A 82 4.14 4.56 10.15
CA ASP A 82 3.27 5.73 10.24
C ASP A 82 1.83 5.38 9.83
N LEU A 83 1.67 4.54 8.82
CA LEU A 83 0.34 4.10 8.39
C LEU A 83 -0.31 3.19 9.43
N ILE A 84 0.46 2.30 10.06
CA ILE A 84 -0.04 1.48 11.17
C ILE A 84 -0.51 2.37 12.32
N ASP A 85 0.28 3.36 12.69
CA ASP A 85 -0.05 4.28 13.76
C ASP A 85 -1.32 5.08 13.45
N GLU A 86 -1.48 5.51 12.19
CA GLU A 86 -2.70 6.18 11.73
C GLU A 86 -3.92 5.29 11.91
N LEU A 87 -3.83 4.02 11.48
CA LEU A 87 -4.94 3.07 11.58
C LEU A 87 -5.29 2.71 13.02
N LEU A 88 -4.31 2.78 13.92
CA LEU A 88 -4.53 2.56 15.35
C LEU A 88 -4.97 3.82 16.10
N GLY A 89 -5.10 4.95 15.40
CA GLY A 89 -5.55 6.20 15.99
C GLY A 89 -4.50 6.90 16.85
N LYS A 90 -3.22 6.63 16.61
CA LYS A 90 -2.13 7.26 17.34
C LYS A 90 -1.80 8.64 16.79
N LYS A 91 -1.25 9.52 17.63
CA LYS A 91 -0.85 10.86 17.21
C LYS A 91 0.35 10.86 16.26
N THR A 92 1.09 9.78 16.22
CA THR A 92 2.28 9.60 15.35
C THR A 92 1.94 9.05 13.97
N GLY A 93 0.68 9.06 13.59
CA GLY A 93 0.25 8.64 12.26
C GLY A 93 0.67 9.60 11.16
N CYS A 94 0.51 9.14 9.91
CA CYS A 94 0.83 9.94 8.73
C CYS A 94 -0.26 10.96 8.38
#